data_c297cacca8635b1eccdc323efc5ecf19
#
_entry.id   c297cacca8635b1eccdc323efc5ecf19
#
_cell.length_a   1.000
_cell.length_b   1.000
_cell.length_c   1.000
_cell.angle_alpha   90.00
_cell.angle_beta   90.00
_cell.angle_gamma   90.00
#
_symmetry.space_group_name_H-M   'P 1'
#
loop_
_entity.id
_entity.type
_entity.pdbx_description
1 polymer ?
#
loop_
_entity_poly.entity_id
_entity_poly.type
_entity_poly.pdbx_seq_one_letter_code
_entity_poly.pdbx_strand_id
1 'polypeptide(L)'
;SFYLYKQVEQTAVFHNRDFLRCQMTAISTAAFLDSYFARIGYQGPVEPSLEVLQQLHVLHPQAIPFENIAPYRGDSVPLDLAAIVDKLIHRRRGGYCFEHNTLFLAVLQQMGFNVTPLIARVRWQVPAEVETGLTHMLLRVEIEGRSWFADVAFGSTTQTAPLEFVLDTPQTTPHGIYRITQTREVLSLQFQTRSGWQTVYQYGLAPASQIDFEIGNWYTSTYPQSVFLNSLLISRTQPGIRELMVNDTYTQRDNAGLSQRHQYKDAPAWAECLQTRLGLTLSREEAQELFLCVSQSQDAASELTGG
;
A
#
# COMPACT_ATOMS: atom_id res chain seq x y z
N SER A 1 -31.48 25.52 -10.63
CA SER A 1 -30.27 24.69 -10.89
C SER A 1 -29.18 24.87 -9.83
N PHE A 2 -29.03 26.06 -9.25
CA PHE A 2 -28.03 26.40 -8.22
C PHE A 2 -28.39 25.88 -6.81
N TYR A 3 -29.67 25.63 -6.54
CA TYR A 3 -30.15 25.16 -5.23
C TYR A 3 -29.88 23.65 -5.00
N LEU A 4 -29.87 22.87 -6.07
CA LEU A 4 -29.57 21.44 -6.02
C LEU A 4 -28.05 21.19 -5.76
N TYR A 5 -27.18 22.07 -6.22
CA TYR A 5 -25.74 21.93 -6.01
C TYR A 5 -25.31 22.17 -4.55
N LYS A 6 -25.94 23.14 -3.85
CA LYS A 6 -25.66 23.42 -2.43
C LYS A 6 -26.15 22.32 -1.48
N GLN A 7 -27.20 21.59 -1.83
CA GLN A 7 -27.63 20.45 -1.02
C GLN A 7 -26.71 19.24 -1.18
N VAL A 8 -26.07 19.07 -2.33
CA VAL A 8 -25.13 17.97 -2.57
C VAL A 8 -23.82 18.19 -1.80
N GLU A 9 -23.31 19.42 -1.68
CA GLU A 9 -22.08 19.69 -0.91
C GLU A 9 -22.25 19.48 0.60
N GLN A 10 -23.41 19.83 1.18
CA GLN A 10 -23.66 19.59 2.60
C GLN A 10 -23.90 18.11 2.93
N THR A 11 -24.39 17.34 1.97
CA THR A 11 -24.61 15.88 2.16
C THR A 11 -23.31 15.09 2.01
N ALA A 12 -22.38 15.52 1.17
CA ALA A 12 -21.12 14.80 0.90
C ALA A 12 -20.15 14.80 2.10
N VAL A 13 -20.14 15.85 2.92
CA VAL A 13 -19.28 15.93 4.12
C VAL A 13 -19.78 15.00 5.25
N PHE A 14 -21.09 14.71 5.31
CA PHE A 14 -21.68 13.81 6.31
C PHE A 14 -21.51 12.32 5.94
N HIS A 15 -21.39 11.95 4.66
CA HIS A 15 -21.42 10.56 4.21
C HIS A 15 -20.15 9.75 4.51
N ASN A 16 -18.98 10.37 4.58
CA ASN A 16 -17.73 9.62 4.75
C ASN A 16 -17.50 9.16 6.21
N ARG A 17 -17.98 9.90 7.20
CA ARG A 17 -17.94 9.47 8.61
C ARG A 17 -19.03 8.45 8.95
N ASP A 18 -20.19 8.55 8.31
CA ASP A 18 -21.36 7.70 8.60
C ASP A 18 -21.30 6.35 7.84
N PHE A 19 -20.68 6.29 6.68
CA PHE A 19 -20.56 5.04 5.89
C PHE A 19 -19.65 4.02 6.56
N LEU A 20 -18.46 4.43 7.01
CA LEU A 20 -17.56 3.55 7.79
C LEU A 20 -18.16 3.21 9.16
N ARG A 21 -18.91 4.13 9.78
CA ARG A 21 -19.67 3.86 11.01
C ARG A 21 -20.76 2.82 10.80
N CYS A 22 -21.46 2.82 9.68
CA CYS A 22 -22.50 1.84 9.37
C CYS A 22 -21.93 0.43 9.10
N GLN A 23 -20.77 0.33 8.47
CA GLN A 23 -20.08 -0.97 8.29
C GLN A 23 -19.47 -1.53 9.58
N MET A 24 -19.16 -0.67 10.54
CA MET A 24 -18.56 -1.04 11.83
C MET A 24 -19.56 -1.47 12.90
N THR A 25 -20.85 -1.34 12.70
CA THR A 25 -21.87 -1.79 13.68
C THR A 25 -21.88 -3.29 13.95
N ALA A 26 -21.18 -4.10 13.12
CA ALA A 26 -21.08 -5.55 13.28
C ALA A 26 -19.81 -6.02 14.06
N ILE A 27 -18.79 -5.18 14.22
CA ILE A 27 -17.55 -5.53 14.93
C ILE A 27 -17.37 -4.54 16.09
N SER A 28 -17.23 -5.06 17.31
CA SER A 28 -16.88 -4.20 18.46
C SER A 28 -15.56 -3.48 18.16
N THR A 29 -15.54 -2.15 18.32
CA THR A 29 -14.35 -1.32 18.10
C THR A 29 -13.11 -1.84 18.81
N ALA A 30 -13.26 -2.27 20.07
CA ALA A 30 -12.16 -2.83 20.85
C ALA A 30 -11.62 -4.13 20.21
N ALA A 31 -12.50 -5.07 19.84
CA ALA A 31 -12.11 -6.33 19.22
C ALA A 31 -11.41 -6.13 17.85
N PHE A 32 -11.80 -5.12 17.09
CA PHE A 32 -11.14 -4.76 15.82
C PHE A 32 -9.70 -4.28 16.06
N LEU A 33 -9.51 -3.31 16.97
CA LEU A 33 -8.19 -2.80 17.30
C LEU A 33 -7.29 -3.88 17.91
N ASP A 34 -7.82 -4.69 18.84
CA ASP A 34 -7.07 -5.81 19.45
C ASP A 34 -6.58 -6.81 18.40
N SER A 35 -7.44 -7.16 17.43
CA SER A 35 -7.08 -8.09 16.34
C SER A 35 -6.00 -7.48 15.43
N TYR A 36 -6.11 -6.18 15.10
CA TYR A 36 -5.09 -5.50 14.32
C TYR A 36 -3.76 -5.39 15.08
N PHE A 37 -3.78 -4.99 16.34
CA PHE A 37 -2.57 -4.89 17.17
C PHE A 37 -1.87 -6.24 17.33
N ALA A 38 -2.64 -7.31 17.56
CA ALA A 38 -2.11 -8.68 17.61
C ALA A 38 -1.49 -9.08 16.25
N ARG A 39 -2.10 -8.65 15.12
CA ARG A 39 -1.59 -8.94 13.76
C ARG A 39 -0.24 -8.30 13.51
N ILE A 40 -0.05 -7.04 13.94
CA ILE A 40 1.19 -6.30 13.71
C ILE A 40 2.19 -6.33 14.88
N GLY A 41 1.81 -6.95 16.01
CA GLY A 41 2.65 -7.03 17.20
C GLY A 41 2.76 -5.72 18.00
N TYR A 42 1.77 -4.83 17.88
CA TYR A 42 1.75 -3.56 18.61
C TYR A 42 1.29 -3.75 20.05
N GLN A 43 1.99 -3.13 21.00
CA GLN A 43 1.70 -3.19 22.44
C GLN A 43 1.72 -1.81 23.12
N GLY A 44 1.68 -0.74 22.35
CA GLY A 44 1.71 0.63 22.84
C GLY A 44 0.33 1.17 23.25
N PRO A 45 0.27 2.45 23.63
CA PRO A 45 -0.97 3.13 24.00
C PRO A 45 -1.94 3.28 22.83
N VAL A 46 -3.24 3.41 23.14
CA VAL A 46 -4.29 3.70 22.15
C VAL A 46 -4.62 5.19 22.24
N GLU A 47 -3.77 6.03 21.67
CA GLU A 47 -3.91 7.48 21.67
C GLU A 47 -3.41 8.09 20.34
N PRO A 48 -3.98 9.23 19.88
CA PRO A 48 -3.61 9.85 18.62
C PRO A 48 -2.36 10.73 18.75
N SER A 49 -1.20 10.12 19.00
CA SER A 49 0.09 10.82 19.08
C SER A 49 0.99 10.51 17.89
N LEU A 50 2.00 11.36 17.62
CA LEU A 50 2.98 11.15 16.56
C LEU A 50 3.79 9.88 16.81
N GLU A 51 4.17 9.63 18.05
CA GLU A 51 4.93 8.45 18.43
C GLU A 51 4.17 7.16 18.13
N VAL A 52 2.87 7.12 18.45
CA VAL A 52 1.99 6.01 18.12
C VAL A 52 1.88 5.83 16.61
N LEU A 53 1.65 6.91 15.85
CA LEU A 53 1.59 6.85 14.39
C LEU A 53 2.89 6.28 13.80
N GLN A 54 4.06 6.70 14.29
CA GLN A 54 5.36 6.20 13.84
C GLN A 54 5.52 4.70 14.11
N GLN A 55 5.13 4.22 15.28
CA GLN A 55 5.22 2.81 15.64
C GLN A 55 4.29 1.95 14.75
N LEU A 56 3.04 2.35 14.59
CA LEU A 56 2.08 1.64 13.74
C LEU A 56 2.55 1.61 12.29
N HIS A 57 3.10 2.71 11.80
CA HIS A 57 3.56 2.86 10.42
C HIS A 57 4.75 1.97 10.08
N VAL A 58 5.64 1.71 11.04
CA VAL A 58 6.76 0.75 10.89
C VAL A 58 6.26 -0.69 10.97
N LEU A 59 5.43 -1.00 11.97
CA LEU A 59 5.00 -2.38 12.24
C LEU A 59 4.06 -2.94 11.17
N HIS A 60 3.21 -2.08 10.57
CA HIS A 60 2.25 -2.52 9.57
C HIS A 60 2.91 -3.21 8.37
N PRO A 61 3.82 -2.57 7.60
CA PRO A 61 4.46 -3.22 6.46
C PRO A 61 5.49 -4.30 6.84
N GLN A 62 5.89 -4.37 8.10
CA GLN A 62 6.70 -5.48 8.62
C GLN A 62 5.86 -6.74 8.84
N ALA A 63 4.62 -6.59 9.28
CA ALA A 63 3.75 -7.70 9.62
C ALA A 63 2.85 -8.15 8.46
N ILE A 64 2.36 -7.20 7.65
CA ILE A 64 1.42 -7.45 6.56
C ILE A 64 2.14 -7.16 5.23
N PRO A 65 2.45 -8.18 4.42
CA PRO A 65 3.15 -7.98 3.15
C PRO A 65 2.25 -7.27 2.12
N PHE A 66 2.85 -6.41 1.30
CA PHE A 66 2.23 -5.95 0.07
C PHE A 66 2.19 -7.13 -0.94
N GLU A 67 1.04 -7.42 -1.55
CA GLU A 67 0.92 -8.44 -2.59
C GLU A 67 -0.27 -8.17 -3.52
N ASN A 68 -0.17 -8.66 -4.74
CA ASN A 68 -1.21 -8.55 -5.76
C ASN A 68 -1.69 -9.93 -6.27
N ILE A 69 -1.70 -10.95 -5.46
CA ILE A 69 -2.07 -12.32 -5.89
C ILE A 69 -3.50 -12.35 -6.42
N ALA A 70 -4.45 -11.66 -5.76
CA ALA A 70 -5.84 -11.64 -6.19
C ALA A 70 -5.99 -11.07 -7.63
N PRO A 71 -5.57 -9.85 -7.96
CA PRO A 71 -5.66 -9.36 -9.34
C PRO A 71 -4.81 -10.17 -10.33
N TYR A 72 -3.64 -10.67 -9.92
CA TYR A 72 -2.79 -11.51 -10.78
C TYR A 72 -3.50 -12.81 -11.20
N ARG A 73 -4.34 -13.38 -10.34
CA ARG A 73 -5.21 -14.54 -10.64
C ARG A 73 -6.51 -14.18 -11.34
N GLY A 74 -6.83 -12.90 -11.51
CA GLY A 74 -8.10 -12.43 -12.01
C GLY A 74 -9.23 -12.43 -10.98
N ASP A 75 -8.90 -12.58 -9.70
CA ASP A 75 -9.86 -12.51 -8.60
C ASP A 75 -10.21 -11.04 -8.27
N SER A 76 -11.43 -10.81 -7.78
CA SER A 76 -11.86 -9.49 -7.33
C SER A 76 -11.14 -9.05 -6.05
N VAL A 77 -10.99 -7.74 -5.91
CA VAL A 77 -10.42 -7.11 -4.69
C VAL A 77 -11.49 -6.22 -4.05
N PRO A 78 -12.30 -6.75 -3.14
CA PRO A 78 -13.31 -5.97 -2.43
C PRO A 78 -12.64 -4.99 -1.46
N LEU A 79 -13.16 -3.74 -1.43
CA LEU A 79 -12.65 -2.68 -0.55
C LEU A 79 -13.55 -2.43 0.67
N ASP A 80 -14.56 -3.27 0.91
CA ASP A 80 -15.29 -3.23 2.16
C ASP A 80 -14.40 -3.65 3.33
N LEU A 81 -14.52 -2.95 4.47
CA LEU A 81 -13.63 -3.15 5.61
C LEU A 81 -13.69 -4.58 6.17
N ALA A 82 -14.85 -5.24 6.12
CA ALA A 82 -15.01 -6.59 6.65
C ALA A 82 -14.21 -7.61 5.82
N ALA A 83 -14.24 -7.51 4.49
CA ALA A 83 -13.44 -8.34 3.60
C ALA A 83 -11.93 -8.10 3.77
N ILE A 84 -11.53 -6.82 3.93
CA ILE A 84 -10.13 -6.45 4.18
C ILE A 84 -9.64 -7.01 5.52
N VAL A 85 -10.43 -6.88 6.58
CA VAL A 85 -10.10 -7.42 7.91
C VAL A 85 -9.98 -8.94 7.87
N ASP A 86 -10.92 -9.62 7.22
CA ASP A 86 -10.84 -11.07 7.04
C ASP A 86 -9.54 -11.47 6.32
N LYS A 87 -9.24 -10.82 5.19
CA LYS A 87 -8.06 -11.14 4.38
C LYS A 87 -6.74 -10.82 5.10
N LEU A 88 -6.54 -9.58 5.55
CA LEU A 88 -5.26 -9.09 6.05
C LEU A 88 -4.98 -9.49 7.50
N ILE A 89 -6.02 -9.61 8.33
CA ILE A 89 -5.88 -9.91 9.75
C ILE A 89 -6.14 -11.39 10.03
N HIS A 90 -7.34 -11.91 9.70
CA HIS A 90 -7.73 -13.26 10.12
C HIS A 90 -7.05 -14.34 9.29
N ARG A 91 -7.10 -14.24 7.96
CA ARG A 91 -6.40 -15.17 7.05
C ARG A 91 -4.90 -14.88 6.91
N ARG A 92 -4.41 -13.80 7.54
CA ARG A 92 -3.00 -13.39 7.55
C ARG A 92 -2.38 -13.27 6.16
N ARG A 93 -3.19 -12.91 5.16
CA ARG A 93 -2.72 -12.60 3.81
C ARG A 93 -2.19 -11.17 3.75
N GLY A 94 -1.68 -10.78 2.61
CA GLY A 94 -1.38 -9.40 2.27
C GLY A 94 -2.46 -8.77 1.41
N GLY A 95 -2.12 -7.66 0.79
CA GLY A 95 -2.95 -6.93 -0.15
C GLY A 95 -2.12 -5.83 -0.82
N TYR A 96 -2.77 -4.92 -1.55
CA TYR A 96 -2.09 -3.79 -2.15
C TYR A 96 -2.59 -2.44 -1.60
N CYS A 97 -2.18 -1.31 -2.17
CA CYS A 97 -2.33 0.01 -1.56
C CYS A 97 -3.74 0.34 -1.05
N PHE A 98 -4.78 0.01 -1.83
CA PHE A 98 -6.17 0.30 -1.45
C PHE A 98 -6.62 -0.49 -0.21
N GLU A 99 -6.25 -1.77 -0.12
CA GLU A 99 -6.62 -2.62 1.02
C GLU A 99 -5.86 -2.19 2.30
N HIS A 100 -4.55 -2.01 2.20
CA HIS A 100 -3.71 -1.63 3.34
C HIS A 100 -4.06 -0.25 3.88
N ASN A 101 -4.14 0.77 3.01
CA ASN A 101 -4.41 2.13 3.47
C ASN A 101 -5.87 2.32 3.90
N THR A 102 -6.84 1.53 3.39
CA THR A 102 -8.20 1.47 3.94
C THR A 102 -8.21 0.87 5.35
N LEU A 103 -7.50 -0.25 5.57
CA LEU A 103 -7.35 -0.82 6.91
C LEU A 103 -6.69 0.18 7.87
N PHE A 104 -5.60 0.81 7.43
CA PHE A 104 -4.86 1.77 8.25
C PHE A 104 -5.68 3.01 8.58
N LEU A 105 -6.46 3.54 7.59
CA LEU A 105 -7.44 4.61 7.80
C LEU A 105 -8.42 4.25 8.91
N ALA A 106 -9.05 3.07 8.83
CA ALA A 106 -10.03 2.63 9.80
C ALA A 106 -9.42 2.50 11.21
N VAL A 107 -8.22 1.94 11.33
CA VAL A 107 -7.48 1.83 12.60
C VAL A 107 -7.21 3.21 13.18
N LEU A 108 -6.62 4.11 12.41
CA LEU A 108 -6.27 5.45 12.89
C LEU A 108 -7.52 6.24 13.32
N GLN A 109 -8.62 6.15 12.56
CA GLN A 109 -9.89 6.80 12.94
C GLN A 109 -10.46 6.23 14.24
N GLN A 110 -10.38 4.92 14.45
CA GLN A 110 -10.83 4.28 15.69
C GLN A 110 -9.97 4.66 16.90
N MET A 111 -8.70 4.95 16.69
CA MET A 111 -7.78 5.46 17.72
C MET A 111 -7.94 6.98 17.97
N GLY A 112 -8.83 7.66 17.23
CA GLY A 112 -9.13 9.08 17.41
C GLY A 112 -8.23 10.03 16.62
N PHE A 113 -7.41 9.55 15.68
CA PHE A 113 -6.66 10.42 14.78
C PHE A 113 -7.60 11.18 13.83
N ASN A 114 -7.23 12.42 13.50
CA ASN A 114 -7.86 13.18 12.43
C ASN A 114 -7.19 12.82 11.09
N VAL A 115 -7.85 12.01 10.28
CA VAL A 115 -7.29 11.42 9.07
C VAL A 115 -8.14 11.79 7.86
N THR A 116 -7.47 12.23 6.79
CA THR A 116 -8.06 12.51 5.49
C THR A 116 -7.46 11.56 4.45
N PRO A 117 -8.26 10.71 3.79
CA PRO A 117 -7.77 9.87 2.70
C PRO A 117 -7.54 10.71 1.44
N LEU A 118 -6.45 10.42 0.74
CA LEU A 118 -6.02 11.05 -0.50
C LEU A 118 -5.79 10.02 -1.59
N ILE A 119 -5.82 10.47 -2.86
CA ILE A 119 -5.54 9.62 -4.01
C ILE A 119 -4.40 10.21 -4.84
N ALA A 120 -3.55 9.36 -5.39
CA ALA A 120 -2.32 9.74 -6.07
C ALA A 120 -2.15 9.05 -7.43
N ARG A 121 -1.31 9.67 -8.28
CA ARG A 121 -0.82 9.13 -9.54
C ARG A 121 0.55 8.51 -9.33
N VAL A 122 0.71 7.23 -9.58
CA VAL A 122 2.00 6.54 -9.51
C VAL A 122 2.95 7.09 -10.57
N ARG A 123 4.19 7.43 -10.15
CA ARG A 123 5.25 7.93 -11.03
C ARG A 123 6.54 7.11 -10.93
N TRP A 124 6.57 6.11 -10.04
CA TRP A 124 7.74 5.27 -9.84
C TRP A 124 8.08 4.47 -11.11
N GLN A 125 9.28 4.72 -11.65
CA GLN A 125 9.77 4.11 -12.89
C GLN A 125 8.87 4.35 -14.14
N VAL A 126 8.04 5.40 -14.09
CA VAL A 126 7.22 5.81 -15.23
C VAL A 126 7.90 6.98 -15.93
N PRO A 127 8.10 6.94 -17.26
CA PRO A 127 8.64 8.08 -18.01
C PRO A 127 7.81 9.35 -17.81
N ALA A 128 8.46 10.52 -17.89
CA ALA A 128 7.82 11.80 -17.57
C ALA A 128 6.64 12.12 -18.50
N GLU A 129 6.73 11.70 -19.75
CA GLU A 129 5.74 11.91 -20.81
C GLU A 129 4.52 10.98 -20.73
N VAL A 130 4.59 9.91 -19.94
CA VAL A 130 3.48 8.96 -19.79
C VAL A 130 2.52 9.47 -18.69
N GLU A 131 1.27 9.67 -19.05
CA GLU A 131 0.22 9.97 -18.09
C GLU A 131 -0.22 8.72 -17.32
N THR A 132 -0.47 8.87 -16.01
CA THR A 132 -0.93 7.78 -15.16
C THR A 132 -2.25 8.12 -14.49
N GLY A 133 -3.04 7.10 -14.19
CA GLY A 133 -4.32 7.23 -13.48
C GLY A 133 -4.15 7.52 -11.98
N LEU A 134 -5.25 7.85 -11.31
CA LEU A 134 -5.33 7.96 -9.86
C LEU A 134 -5.51 6.54 -9.29
N THR A 135 -4.40 5.86 -9.05
CA THR A 135 -4.36 4.41 -8.74
C THR A 135 -3.62 4.07 -7.45
N HIS A 136 -3.36 5.07 -6.61
CA HIS A 136 -2.70 4.86 -5.33
C HIS A 136 -3.39 5.65 -4.22
N MET A 137 -3.60 5.02 -3.07
CA MET A 137 -4.18 5.64 -1.87
C MET A 137 -3.10 5.97 -0.85
N LEU A 138 -3.18 7.15 -0.24
CA LEU A 138 -2.38 7.55 0.91
C LEU A 138 -3.24 8.33 1.90
N LEU A 139 -2.71 8.64 3.07
CA LEU A 139 -3.42 9.31 4.15
C LEU A 139 -2.71 10.60 4.56
N ARG A 140 -3.49 11.65 4.85
CA ARG A 140 -3.03 12.83 5.58
C ARG A 140 -3.56 12.77 7.00
N VAL A 141 -2.68 12.89 7.99
CA VAL A 141 -2.98 12.80 9.41
C VAL A 141 -2.62 14.13 10.08
N GLU A 142 -3.58 14.73 10.76
CA GLU A 142 -3.36 15.97 11.53
C GLU A 142 -3.04 15.64 12.98
N ILE A 143 -1.88 16.08 13.46
CA ILE A 143 -1.43 15.89 14.85
C ILE A 143 -0.86 17.20 15.35
N GLU A 144 -1.40 17.74 16.45
CA GLU A 144 -0.92 18.96 17.12
C GLU A 144 -0.74 20.17 16.17
N GLY A 145 -1.68 20.32 15.22
CA GLY A 145 -1.69 21.41 14.24
C GLY A 145 -0.66 21.24 13.10
N ARG A 146 -0.05 20.07 12.95
CA ARG A 146 0.82 19.70 11.85
C ARG A 146 0.20 18.60 11.01
N SER A 147 0.44 18.66 9.69
CA SER A 147 0.02 17.62 8.75
C SER A 147 1.14 16.61 8.51
N TRP A 148 0.79 15.34 8.54
CA TRP A 148 1.68 14.20 8.27
C TRP A 148 1.11 13.35 7.14
N PHE A 149 1.93 12.88 6.22
CA PHE A 149 1.54 11.93 5.20
C PHE A 149 1.95 10.52 5.61
N ALA A 150 0.99 9.62 5.63
CA ALA A 150 1.16 8.22 5.97
C ALA A 150 0.75 7.33 4.79
N ASP A 151 1.59 6.36 4.46
CA ASP A 151 1.37 5.38 3.42
C ASP A 151 2.12 4.09 3.78
N VAL A 152 1.38 3.05 4.08
CA VAL A 152 1.93 1.77 4.56
C VAL A 152 2.07 0.72 3.46
N ALA A 153 1.77 1.07 2.17
CA ALA A 153 1.71 0.09 1.10
C ALA A 153 1.95 0.64 -0.31
N PHE A 154 3.18 1.09 -0.58
CA PHE A 154 3.62 1.38 -1.96
C PHE A 154 4.48 0.25 -2.57
N GLY A 155 4.52 -0.90 -1.97
CA GLY A 155 5.38 -1.99 -2.41
C GLY A 155 6.85 -1.78 -2.02
N SER A 156 7.80 -1.96 -2.94
CA SER A 156 9.24 -1.95 -2.66
C SER A 156 9.80 -0.61 -2.16
N THR A 157 9.08 0.49 -2.36
CA THR A 157 9.48 1.84 -1.93
C THR A 157 8.48 2.46 -0.94
N THR A 158 7.72 1.62 -0.22
CA THR A 158 6.85 2.06 0.88
C THR A 158 7.65 2.91 1.87
N GLN A 159 7.17 4.11 2.18
CA GLN A 159 7.70 4.88 3.30
C GLN A 159 7.45 4.11 4.61
N THR A 160 8.40 4.11 5.51
CA THR A 160 8.31 3.33 6.77
C THR A 160 8.27 4.22 8.00
N ALA A 161 7.94 5.48 7.79
CA ALA A 161 7.56 6.45 8.80
C ALA A 161 6.61 7.48 8.19
N PRO A 162 5.72 8.11 8.95
CA PRO A 162 4.97 9.26 8.48
C PRO A 162 5.93 10.41 8.14
N LEU A 163 5.63 11.16 7.08
CA LEU A 163 6.42 12.30 6.64
C LEU A 163 5.70 13.60 6.99
N GLU A 164 6.38 14.51 7.64
CA GLU A 164 5.82 15.84 7.92
C GLU A 164 5.61 16.61 6.62
N PHE A 165 4.52 17.38 6.55
CA PHE A 165 4.27 18.27 5.42
C PHE A 165 5.20 19.49 5.46
N VAL A 166 6.45 19.25 5.13
CA VAL A 166 7.47 20.28 4.90
C VAL A 166 8.06 20.09 3.51
N LEU A 167 8.11 21.17 2.73
CA LEU A 167 8.56 21.09 1.34
C LEU A 167 10.08 21.09 1.25
N ASP A 168 10.58 20.39 0.22
CA ASP A 168 11.99 20.36 -0.20
C ASP A 168 13.00 19.92 0.88
N THR A 169 12.50 19.40 2.00
CA THR A 169 13.32 18.96 3.12
C THR A 169 13.44 17.44 3.12
N PRO A 170 14.67 16.88 3.07
CA PRO A 170 14.90 15.45 3.22
C PRO A 170 14.49 14.96 4.62
N GLN A 171 13.71 13.88 4.66
CA GLN A 171 13.24 13.23 5.88
C GLN A 171 13.69 11.78 5.89
N THR A 172 14.42 11.40 6.93
CA THR A 172 14.94 10.04 7.09
C THR A 172 13.87 9.14 7.71
N THR A 173 13.68 7.99 7.10
CA THR A 173 12.85 6.89 7.62
C THR A 173 13.73 5.68 7.94
N PRO A 174 13.22 4.65 8.62
CA PRO A 174 13.97 3.40 8.85
C PRO A 174 14.52 2.74 7.57
N HIS A 175 13.95 3.03 6.39
CA HIS A 175 14.32 2.38 5.14
C HIS A 175 14.61 3.35 3.98
N GLY A 176 15.13 4.51 4.26
CA GLY A 176 15.56 5.45 3.23
C GLY A 176 15.10 6.87 3.47
N ILE A 177 15.46 7.74 2.54
CA ILE A 177 15.24 9.18 2.66
C ILE A 177 14.20 9.61 1.63
N TYR A 178 13.21 10.35 2.09
CA TYR A 178 12.14 10.89 1.27
C TYR A 178 12.11 12.42 1.38
N ARG A 179 11.48 13.05 0.42
CA ARG A 179 11.09 14.47 0.51
C ARG A 179 9.78 14.71 -0.22
N ILE A 180 9.10 15.77 0.16
CA ILE A 180 7.90 16.26 -0.52
C ILE A 180 8.30 17.50 -1.29
N THR A 181 8.03 17.55 -2.58
CA THR A 181 8.23 18.73 -3.42
C THR A 181 6.88 19.21 -3.95
N GLN A 182 6.80 20.48 -4.37
CA GLN A 182 5.57 21.04 -4.93
C GLN A 182 5.86 21.75 -6.24
N THR A 183 5.03 21.49 -7.24
CA THR A 183 5.00 22.24 -8.50
C THR A 183 3.57 22.69 -8.75
N ARG A 184 3.31 23.99 -8.66
CA ARG A 184 1.96 24.58 -8.65
C ARG A 184 1.12 23.96 -7.51
N GLU A 185 0.01 23.30 -7.82
CA GLU A 185 -0.87 22.63 -6.82
C GLU A 185 -0.58 21.14 -6.65
N VAL A 186 0.40 20.59 -7.37
CA VAL A 186 0.74 19.17 -7.36
C VAL A 186 1.90 18.93 -6.40
N LEU A 187 1.66 18.10 -5.41
CA LEU A 187 2.69 17.57 -4.51
C LEU A 187 3.30 16.31 -5.11
N SER A 188 4.59 16.12 -4.91
CA SER A 188 5.31 14.92 -5.33
C SER A 188 6.07 14.33 -4.16
N LEU A 189 5.79 13.07 -3.84
CA LEU A 189 6.68 12.30 -2.97
C LEU A 189 7.88 11.83 -3.78
N GLN A 190 9.08 12.10 -3.28
CA GLN A 190 10.33 11.64 -3.89
C GLN A 190 11.12 10.77 -2.93
N PHE A 191 11.73 9.73 -3.46
CA PHE A 191 12.63 8.81 -2.77
C PHE A 191 14.07 9.01 -3.26
N GLN A 192 15.03 9.05 -2.33
CA GLN A 192 16.44 9.16 -2.67
C GLN A 192 17.02 7.82 -3.06
N THR A 193 17.40 7.71 -4.34
CA THR A 193 18.15 6.56 -4.89
C THR A 193 19.63 6.89 -5.02
N ARG A 194 20.46 5.93 -5.42
CA ARG A 194 21.86 6.17 -5.76
C ARG A 194 22.04 7.11 -6.96
N SER A 195 21.10 7.13 -7.89
CA SER A 195 21.11 8.00 -9.07
C SER A 195 20.45 9.36 -8.83
N GLY A 196 20.01 9.66 -7.62
CA GLY A 196 19.35 10.91 -7.23
C GLY A 196 17.88 10.72 -6.83
N TRP A 197 17.15 11.82 -6.77
CA TRP A 197 15.74 11.84 -6.39
C TRP A 197 14.84 11.28 -7.49
N GLN A 198 13.99 10.33 -7.13
CA GLN A 198 13.00 9.72 -8.02
C GLN A 198 11.60 9.98 -7.48
N THR A 199 10.69 10.44 -8.34
CA THR A 199 9.30 10.65 -7.94
C THR A 199 8.60 9.30 -7.78
N VAL A 200 8.01 9.09 -6.60
CA VAL A 200 7.25 7.90 -6.24
C VAL A 200 5.82 8.03 -6.76
N TYR A 201 5.14 9.11 -6.34
CA TYR A 201 3.80 9.46 -6.81
C TYR A 201 3.53 10.96 -6.69
N GLN A 202 2.46 11.42 -7.36
CA GLN A 202 1.98 12.79 -7.34
C GLN A 202 0.54 12.84 -6.83
N TYR A 203 0.22 13.83 -6.01
CA TYR A 203 -1.08 13.96 -5.37
C TYR A 203 -1.46 15.41 -5.09
N GLY A 204 -2.74 15.65 -4.83
CA GLY A 204 -3.27 16.90 -4.31
C GLY A 204 -3.71 16.74 -2.85
N LEU A 205 -4.16 17.85 -2.24
CA LEU A 205 -4.65 17.86 -0.85
C LEU A 205 -6.19 17.69 -0.75
N ALA A 206 -6.89 17.66 -1.87
CA ALA A 206 -8.34 17.43 -1.87
C ALA A 206 -8.66 16.03 -1.33
N PRO A 207 -9.60 15.90 -0.37
CA PRO A 207 -10.02 14.60 0.11
C PRO A 207 -10.56 13.73 -1.02
N ALA A 208 -10.15 12.47 -1.05
CA ALA A 208 -10.70 11.48 -1.95
C ALA A 208 -11.88 10.76 -1.28
N SER A 209 -12.85 10.36 -2.10
CA SER A 209 -14.03 9.63 -1.67
C SER A 209 -13.89 8.13 -1.90
N GLN A 210 -14.77 7.33 -1.31
CA GLN A 210 -14.78 5.87 -1.49
C GLN A 210 -14.89 5.49 -2.98
N ILE A 211 -15.71 6.20 -3.75
CA ILE A 211 -15.87 5.90 -5.19
C ILE A 211 -14.59 6.16 -6.00
N ASP A 212 -13.75 7.11 -5.59
CA ASP A 212 -12.45 7.34 -6.25
C ASP A 212 -11.54 6.13 -6.06
N PHE A 213 -11.55 5.53 -4.86
CA PHE A 213 -10.79 4.31 -4.59
C PHE A 213 -11.36 3.10 -5.31
N GLU A 214 -12.68 2.97 -5.40
CA GLU A 214 -13.33 1.89 -6.17
C GLU A 214 -12.99 1.96 -7.65
N ILE A 215 -13.01 3.15 -8.25
CA ILE A 215 -12.60 3.37 -9.65
C ILE A 215 -11.12 3.04 -9.85
N GLY A 216 -10.23 3.55 -8.97
CA GLY A 216 -8.80 3.26 -9.00
C GLY A 216 -8.51 1.77 -8.82
N ASN A 217 -9.19 1.13 -7.88
CA ASN A 217 -9.10 -0.29 -7.61
C ASN A 217 -9.56 -1.13 -8.81
N TRP A 218 -10.73 -0.81 -9.35
CA TRP A 218 -11.25 -1.50 -10.54
C TRP A 218 -10.27 -1.38 -11.72
N TYR A 219 -9.77 -0.18 -12.02
CA TYR A 219 -8.77 0.02 -13.08
C TYR A 219 -7.51 -0.81 -12.80
N THR A 220 -6.97 -0.74 -11.60
CA THR A 220 -5.73 -1.43 -11.21
C THR A 220 -5.84 -2.94 -11.28
N SER A 221 -7.01 -3.50 -10.89
CA SER A 221 -7.24 -4.94 -10.78
C SER A 221 -7.83 -5.58 -12.03
N THR A 222 -8.30 -4.79 -13.03
CA THR A 222 -8.98 -5.35 -14.22
C THR A 222 -8.47 -4.83 -15.56
N TYR A 223 -7.75 -3.70 -15.59
CA TYR A 223 -7.23 -3.18 -16.85
C TYR A 223 -6.15 -4.10 -17.42
N PRO A 224 -6.31 -4.60 -18.68
CA PRO A 224 -5.42 -5.64 -19.21
C PRO A 224 -3.93 -5.30 -19.23
N GLN A 225 -3.59 -4.01 -19.30
CA GLN A 225 -2.19 -3.54 -19.27
C GLN A 225 -1.73 -3.16 -17.85
N SER A 226 -2.54 -3.40 -16.82
CA SER A 226 -2.11 -3.19 -15.44
C SER A 226 -0.94 -4.10 -15.09
N VAL A 227 0.10 -3.52 -14.47
CA VAL A 227 1.24 -4.30 -13.97
C VAL A 227 0.81 -5.41 -13.01
N PHE A 228 -0.29 -5.22 -12.29
CA PHE A 228 -0.79 -6.18 -11.30
C PHE A 228 -1.53 -7.39 -11.90
N LEU A 229 -1.89 -7.33 -13.18
CA LEU A 229 -2.39 -8.49 -13.92
C LEU A 229 -1.26 -9.24 -14.64
N ASN A 230 -0.15 -8.55 -14.91
CA ASN A 230 0.92 -9.06 -15.78
C ASN A 230 2.19 -9.46 -15.02
N SER A 231 2.31 -9.06 -13.76
CA SER A 231 3.46 -9.41 -12.91
C SER A 231 3.01 -9.64 -11.48
N LEU A 232 3.51 -10.70 -10.88
CA LEU A 232 3.33 -10.94 -9.45
C LEU A 232 4.34 -10.13 -8.66
N LEU A 233 3.85 -9.28 -7.77
CA LEU A 233 4.62 -8.39 -6.92
C LEU A 233 4.32 -8.66 -5.46
N ILE A 234 5.32 -9.07 -4.68
CA ILE A 234 5.18 -9.28 -3.24
C ILE A 234 6.33 -8.57 -2.56
N SER A 235 6.07 -7.71 -1.60
CA SER A 235 7.13 -7.03 -0.86
C SER A 235 6.84 -6.93 0.63
N ARG A 236 7.92 -6.86 1.41
CA ARG A 236 7.89 -6.71 2.85
C ARG A 236 9.07 -5.87 3.31
N THR A 237 8.89 -5.11 4.37
CA THR A 237 10.01 -4.46 5.08
C THR A 237 10.36 -5.26 6.32
N GLN A 238 11.66 -5.34 6.62
CA GLN A 238 12.18 -5.91 7.86
C GLN A 238 13.21 -4.93 8.44
N PRO A 239 13.59 -4.99 9.70
CA PRO A 239 14.59 -4.08 10.25
C PRO A 239 15.86 -4.02 9.38
N GLY A 240 16.13 -2.84 8.80
CA GLY A 240 17.30 -2.58 7.98
C GLY A 240 17.26 -3.14 6.55
N ILE A 241 16.21 -3.83 6.14
CA ILE A 241 16.11 -4.42 4.80
C ILE A 241 14.71 -4.25 4.18
N ARG A 242 14.69 -4.21 2.85
CA ARG A 242 13.50 -4.33 2.01
C ARG A 242 13.58 -5.62 1.20
N GLU A 243 12.51 -6.35 1.17
CA GLU A 243 12.38 -7.62 0.48
C GLU A 243 11.32 -7.50 -0.61
N LEU A 244 11.61 -8.00 -1.78
CA LEU A 244 10.74 -7.95 -2.96
C LEU A 244 10.83 -9.27 -3.73
N MET A 245 9.69 -9.84 -4.07
CA MET A 245 9.53 -10.87 -5.07
C MET A 245 8.86 -10.25 -6.30
N VAL A 246 9.48 -10.35 -7.45
CA VAL A 246 8.89 -10.07 -8.75
C VAL A 246 8.87 -11.38 -9.51
N ASN A 247 7.70 -11.91 -9.72
CA ASN A 247 7.51 -13.23 -10.30
C ASN A 247 8.28 -14.32 -9.53
N ASP A 248 9.30 -14.93 -10.13
CA ASP A 248 10.16 -15.95 -9.53
C ASP A 248 11.44 -15.38 -8.92
N THR A 249 11.64 -14.09 -8.98
CA THR A 249 12.89 -13.44 -8.60
C THR A 249 12.77 -12.68 -7.30
N TYR A 250 13.43 -13.15 -6.27
CA TYR A 250 13.58 -12.49 -4.98
C TYR A 250 14.74 -11.50 -5.00
N THR A 251 14.52 -10.34 -4.41
CA THR A 251 15.53 -9.31 -4.20
C THR A 251 15.48 -8.81 -2.76
N GLN A 252 16.61 -8.85 -2.07
CA GLN A 252 16.80 -8.20 -0.78
C GLN A 252 17.68 -6.97 -0.98
N ARG A 253 17.30 -5.83 -0.39
CA ARG A 253 18.07 -4.59 -0.40
C ARG A 253 18.21 -4.07 1.03
N ASP A 254 19.44 -3.78 1.43
CA ASP A 254 19.75 -3.14 2.70
C ASP A 254 19.67 -1.59 2.62
N ASN A 255 19.81 -0.92 3.77
CA ASN A 255 19.78 0.54 3.86
C ASN A 255 21.00 1.21 3.19
N ALA A 256 22.10 0.49 2.97
CA ALA A 256 23.24 0.97 2.17
C ALA A 256 22.99 0.85 0.66
N GLY A 257 21.85 0.27 0.29
CA GLY A 257 21.43 0.04 -1.09
C GLY A 257 22.17 -1.14 -1.76
N LEU A 258 22.85 -2.00 -1.00
CA LEU A 258 23.36 -3.27 -1.51
C LEU A 258 22.18 -4.20 -1.76
N SER A 259 22.19 -4.87 -2.91
CA SER A 259 21.13 -5.78 -3.31
C SER A 259 21.67 -7.17 -3.54
N GLN A 260 20.97 -8.16 -3.01
CA GLN A 260 21.15 -9.57 -3.32
C GLN A 260 19.93 -10.05 -4.11
N ARG A 261 20.15 -10.82 -5.17
CA ARG A 261 19.08 -11.32 -6.03
C ARG A 261 19.19 -12.83 -6.18
N HIS A 262 18.04 -13.51 -6.13
CA HIS A 262 17.93 -14.95 -6.33
C HIS A 262 16.72 -15.29 -7.19
N GLN A 263 16.89 -16.10 -8.24
CA GLN A 263 15.80 -16.59 -9.08
C GLN A 263 15.49 -18.03 -8.71
N TYR A 264 14.25 -18.29 -8.34
CA TYR A 264 13.76 -19.63 -8.01
C TYR A 264 13.42 -20.43 -9.28
N LYS A 265 13.63 -21.73 -9.23
CA LYS A 265 13.37 -22.66 -10.35
C LYS A 265 12.31 -23.70 -10.04
N ASP A 266 11.84 -23.75 -8.81
CA ASP A 266 10.84 -24.70 -8.36
C ASP A 266 9.89 -24.06 -7.34
N ALA A 267 8.63 -24.51 -7.35
CA ALA A 267 7.58 -23.99 -6.49
C ALA A 267 7.84 -24.21 -4.97
N PRO A 268 8.38 -25.34 -4.51
CA PRO A 268 8.64 -25.54 -3.09
C PRO A 268 9.61 -24.52 -2.49
N ALA A 269 10.78 -24.31 -3.12
CA ALA A 269 11.77 -23.35 -2.64
C ALA A 269 11.25 -21.91 -2.74
N TRP A 270 10.51 -21.58 -3.81
CA TRP A 270 9.86 -20.30 -3.97
C TRP A 270 8.82 -20.05 -2.87
N ALA A 271 7.95 -21.02 -2.55
CA ALA A 271 6.95 -20.93 -1.49
C ALA A 271 7.60 -20.80 -0.10
N GLU A 272 8.69 -21.52 0.16
CA GLU A 272 9.46 -21.38 1.40
C GLU A 272 10.00 -19.97 1.57
N CYS A 273 10.49 -19.33 0.50
CA CYS A 273 10.92 -17.93 0.52
C CYS A 273 9.74 -16.99 0.82
N LEU A 274 8.58 -17.18 0.20
CA LEU A 274 7.39 -16.38 0.48
C LEU A 274 7.01 -16.47 1.96
N GLN A 275 7.05 -17.66 2.54
CA GLN A 275 6.70 -17.87 3.94
C GLN A 275 7.74 -17.26 4.88
N THR A 276 9.02 -17.59 4.71
CA THR A 276 10.07 -17.27 5.68
C THR A 276 10.55 -15.83 5.56
N ARG A 277 10.63 -15.29 4.34
CA ARG A 277 11.15 -13.95 4.07
C ARG A 277 10.02 -12.93 3.94
N LEU A 278 9.01 -13.21 3.16
CA LEU A 278 7.93 -12.28 2.85
C LEU A 278 6.71 -12.41 3.78
N GLY A 279 6.69 -13.41 4.66
CA GLY A 279 5.64 -13.59 5.66
C GLY A 279 4.28 -13.99 5.07
N LEU A 280 4.30 -14.61 3.89
CA LEU A 280 3.11 -15.02 3.15
C LEU A 280 3.08 -16.55 3.03
N THR A 281 2.12 -17.18 3.69
CA THR A 281 1.94 -18.64 3.62
C THR A 281 0.87 -18.97 2.58
N LEU A 282 1.25 -19.82 1.61
CA LEU A 282 0.35 -20.40 0.61
C LEU A 282 0.19 -21.91 0.88
N SER A 283 -0.94 -22.49 0.48
CA SER A 283 -1.03 -23.94 0.40
C SER A 283 -0.08 -24.47 -0.67
N ARG A 284 0.22 -25.76 -0.62
CA ARG A 284 1.08 -26.40 -1.61
C ARG A 284 0.48 -26.27 -3.03
N GLU A 285 -0.82 -26.43 -3.14
CA GLU A 285 -1.57 -26.33 -4.39
C GLU A 285 -1.52 -24.89 -4.92
N GLU A 286 -1.84 -23.91 -4.09
CA GLU A 286 -1.76 -22.49 -4.46
C GLU A 286 -0.35 -22.10 -4.94
N ALA A 287 0.68 -22.54 -4.22
CA ALA A 287 2.07 -22.24 -4.57
C ALA A 287 2.46 -22.86 -5.92
N GLN A 288 2.04 -24.09 -6.16
CA GLN A 288 2.33 -24.79 -7.42
C GLN A 288 1.65 -24.12 -8.61
N GLU A 289 0.35 -23.81 -8.50
CA GLU A 289 -0.41 -23.13 -9.54
C GLU A 289 0.15 -21.76 -9.86
N LEU A 290 0.41 -20.96 -8.82
CA LEU A 290 0.90 -19.60 -8.95
C LEU A 290 2.31 -19.57 -9.56
N PHE A 291 3.20 -20.48 -9.14
CA PHE A 291 4.54 -20.60 -9.67
C PHE A 291 4.55 -21.01 -11.16
N LEU A 292 3.64 -21.89 -11.58
CA LEU A 292 3.48 -22.25 -12.99
C LEU A 292 3.05 -21.04 -13.83
N CYS A 293 2.10 -20.25 -13.38
CA CYS A 293 1.69 -19.01 -14.06
C CYS A 293 2.85 -18.02 -14.20
N VAL A 294 3.61 -17.83 -13.11
CA VAL A 294 4.78 -16.94 -13.07
C VAL A 294 5.86 -17.38 -14.06
N SER A 295 6.15 -18.69 -14.15
CA SER A 295 7.17 -19.25 -15.03
C SER A 295 6.81 -19.11 -16.50
N GLN A 296 5.56 -19.38 -16.87
CA GLN A 296 5.05 -19.27 -18.25
C GLN A 296 5.06 -17.82 -18.75
N SER A 297 4.74 -16.86 -17.89
CA SER A 297 4.77 -15.43 -18.25
C SER A 297 6.17 -14.93 -18.62
N GLN A 298 7.22 -15.53 -18.06
CA GLN A 298 8.61 -15.18 -18.39
C GLN A 298 9.08 -15.79 -19.72
N ASP A 299 8.68 -17.02 -20.01
CA ASP A 299 9.03 -17.68 -21.27
C ASP A 299 8.43 -16.93 -22.46
N ALA A 300 7.15 -16.53 -22.36
CA ALA A 300 6.49 -15.71 -23.38
C ALA A 300 7.16 -14.34 -23.59
N ALA A 301 7.64 -13.69 -22.52
CA ALA A 301 8.35 -12.40 -22.61
C ALA A 301 9.74 -12.55 -23.23
N SER A 302 10.44 -13.67 -22.99
CA SER A 302 11.76 -13.95 -23.56
C SER A 302 11.70 -14.30 -25.05
N GLU A 303 10.66 -14.96 -25.52
CA GLU A 303 10.43 -15.25 -26.93
C GLU A 303 10.13 -13.99 -27.77
N LEU A 304 9.44 -13.01 -27.19
CA LEU A 304 9.13 -11.72 -27.84
C LEU A 304 10.35 -10.79 -27.95
N THR A 305 11.38 -10.98 -27.13
CA THR A 305 12.59 -10.13 -27.10
C THR A 305 13.79 -10.79 -27.78
N GLY A 306 13.72 -12.04 -28.20
CA GLY A 306 14.77 -12.84 -28.82
C GLY A 306 14.65 -13.03 -30.34
N GLY A 307 13.74 -12.30 -31.01
CA GLY A 307 13.52 -12.36 -32.47
C GLY A 307 14.16 -11.19 -33.23
#